data_a74b7327c49713d9cc8c0cf931e24ef7
#
_entry.id   a74b7327c49713d9cc8c0cf931e24ef7
#
_cell.length_a   1.000
_cell.length_b   1.000
_cell.length_c   1.000
_cell.angle_alpha   90.00
_cell.angle_beta   90.00
_cell.angle_gamma   90.00
#
_symmetry.space_group_name_H-M   'P 1'
#
loop_
_entity.id
_entity.type
_entity.pdbx_description
1 polymer ?
#
loop_
_entity_poly.entity_id
_entity_poly.type
_entity_poly.pdbx_seq_one_letter_code
_entity_poly.pdbx_strand_id
1 'polypeptide(L)'
;MCDITIQNDEHNYFVNNILSHNTTSTCSYFCWYLIFHADRNLMITANKESTTKEILKKCMEMFKGLPYFLKPGIEEYSKTTLRTENGCSLRAVATTGDSATGDSINILLIDECALISQNVIKEFWASVYPTMSNFQ
;
A
#
# COMPACT_ATOMS: atom_id res chain seq x y z
N MET A 1 5.04 -5.85 15.52
CA MET A 1 3.89 -6.30 14.72
C MET A 1 4.10 -7.77 14.44
N CYS A 2 3.20 -8.65 14.90
CA CYS A 2 3.35 -10.09 14.65
C CYS A 2 2.84 -10.38 13.25
N ASP A 3 3.68 -10.94 12.42
CA ASP A 3 3.28 -11.45 11.11
C ASP A 3 2.64 -12.83 11.30
N ILE A 4 1.50 -13.06 10.67
CA ILE A 4 0.80 -14.35 10.72
C ILE A 4 1.29 -15.17 9.53
N THR A 5 2.17 -16.13 9.80
CA THR A 5 2.62 -17.08 8.80
C THR A 5 1.63 -18.24 8.74
N ILE A 6 0.98 -18.43 7.59
CA ILE A 6 0.03 -19.52 7.36
C ILE A 6 0.70 -20.58 6.51
N GLN A 7 0.64 -21.83 6.97
CA GLN A 7 1.28 -22.99 6.32
C GLN A 7 0.42 -23.62 5.21
N ASN A 8 -0.63 -22.97 4.73
CA ASN A 8 -1.42 -23.47 3.61
C ASN A 8 -1.12 -22.69 2.33
N ASP A 9 -1.24 -23.36 1.19
CA ASP A 9 -0.93 -22.77 -0.13
C ASP A 9 -1.87 -21.60 -0.52
N GLU A 10 -3.00 -21.45 0.17
CA GLU A 10 -3.99 -20.41 -0.11
C GLU A 10 -3.77 -19.11 0.69
N HIS A 11 -2.86 -19.10 1.68
CA HIS A 11 -2.58 -17.96 2.56
C HIS A 11 -3.81 -17.31 3.20
N ASN A 12 -4.87 -18.10 3.41
CA ASN A 12 -6.13 -17.69 4.02
C ASN A 12 -6.14 -17.99 5.51
N TYR A 13 -6.73 -17.12 6.30
CA TYR A 13 -6.97 -17.35 7.72
C TYR A 13 -8.33 -16.82 8.15
N PHE A 14 -8.87 -17.40 9.21
CA PHE A 14 -10.14 -16.98 9.79
C PHE A 14 -9.92 -16.02 10.96
N VAL A 15 -10.57 -14.86 10.89
CA VAL A 15 -10.70 -13.92 12.01
C VAL A 15 -12.17 -13.79 12.33
N ASN A 16 -12.58 -14.21 13.52
CA ASN A 16 -14.00 -14.18 13.94
C ASN A 16 -14.94 -14.81 12.90
N ASN A 17 -14.60 -15.99 12.38
CA ASN A 17 -15.33 -16.72 11.33
C ASN A 17 -15.37 -16.02 9.94
N ILE A 18 -14.59 -14.99 9.73
CA ILE A 18 -14.44 -14.35 8.42
C ILE A 18 -13.14 -14.84 7.79
N LEU A 19 -13.25 -15.42 6.59
CA LEU A 19 -12.08 -15.79 5.80
C LEU A 19 -11.37 -14.50 5.35
N SER A 20 -10.12 -14.35 5.74
CA SER A 20 -9.34 -13.15 5.46
C SER A 20 -8.00 -13.49 4.82
N HIS A 21 -7.57 -12.62 3.92
CA HIS A 21 -6.22 -12.54 3.38
C HIS A 21 -5.53 -11.29 3.92
N ASN A 22 -4.29 -11.37 4.30
CA ASN A 22 -3.52 -10.23 4.79
C ASN A 22 -3.53 -9.05 3.80
N THR A 23 -3.12 -9.29 2.57
CA THR A 23 -3.10 -8.27 1.50
C THR A 23 -4.49 -7.71 1.20
N THR A 24 -5.55 -8.53 1.22
CA THR A 24 -6.93 -8.09 0.95
C THR A 24 -7.42 -7.10 2.01
N SER A 25 -7.15 -7.39 3.28
CA SER A 25 -7.53 -6.50 4.39
C SER A 25 -6.82 -5.15 4.29
N THR A 26 -5.53 -5.16 3.94
CA THR A 26 -4.75 -3.93 3.74
C THR A 26 -5.24 -3.13 2.53
N CYS A 27 -5.56 -3.79 1.42
CA CYS A 27 -6.15 -3.12 0.25
C CYS A 27 -7.50 -2.46 0.59
N SER A 28 -8.34 -3.13 1.38
CA SER A 28 -9.63 -2.57 1.83
C SER A 28 -9.42 -1.32 2.69
N TYR A 29 -8.43 -1.34 3.58
CA TYR A 29 -8.06 -0.17 4.40
C TYR A 29 -7.56 0.99 3.53
N PHE A 30 -6.73 0.71 2.52
CA PHE A 30 -6.25 1.74 1.60
C PHE A 30 -7.39 2.34 0.77
N CYS A 31 -8.31 1.51 0.27
CA CYS A 31 -9.51 2.01 -0.42
C CYS A 31 -10.34 2.91 0.48
N TRP A 32 -10.59 2.50 1.73
CA TRP A 32 -11.29 3.32 2.71
C TRP A 32 -10.58 4.66 2.92
N TYR A 33 -9.25 4.63 3.07
CA TYR A 33 -8.48 5.83 3.31
C TYR A 33 -8.51 6.80 2.11
N LEU A 34 -8.40 6.29 0.89
CA LEU A 34 -8.50 7.07 -0.36
C LEU A 34 -9.87 7.74 -0.54
N ILE A 35 -10.95 7.12 -0.01
CA ILE A 35 -12.31 7.63 -0.14
C ILE A 35 -12.60 8.74 0.87
N PHE A 36 -12.20 8.54 2.13
CA PHE A 36 -12.66 9.37 3.26
C PHE A 36 -11.65 10.42 3.71
N HIS A 37 -10.47 10.50 3.10
CA HIS A 37 -9.47 11.52 3.38
C HIS A 37 -9.15 12.33 2.12
N ALA A 38 -8.52 13.48 2.29
CA ALA A 38 -8.06 14.33 1.21
C ALA A 38 -6.57 14.64 1.37
N ASP A 39 -5.88 14.89 0.25
CA ASP A 39 -4.48 15.31 0.21
C ASP A 39 -3.53 14.35 0.95
N ARG A 40 -3.70 13.03 0.70
CA ARG A 40 -2.92 11.99 1.36
C ARG A 40 -2.13 11.14 0.38
N ASN A 41 -0.87 10.89 0.72
CA ASN A 41 0.01 10.04 -0.07
C ASN A 41 0.23 8.70 0.63
N LEU A 42 -0.17 7.63 -0.03
CA LEU A 42 0.00 6.26 0.43
C LEU A 42 1.06 5.58 -0.45
N MET A 43 1.89 4.76 0.17
CA MET A 43 2.93 4.01 -0.53
C MET A 43 2.85 2.53 -0.21
N ILE A 44 2.95 1.72 -1.26
CA ILE A 44 3.11 0.26 -1.18
C ILE A 44 4.53 -0.07 -1.63
N THR A 45 5.26 -0.80 -0.80
CA THR A 45 6.58 -1.31 -1.16
C THR A 45 6.71 -2.78 -0.81
N ALA A 46 7.50 -3.51 -1.60
CA ALA A 46 7.81 -4.91 -1.40
C ALA A 46 9.20 -5.21 -1.98
N ASN A 47 9.71 -6.42 -1.70
CA ASN A 47 10.99 -6.88 -2.25
C ASN A 47 11.04 -6.85 -3.79
N LYS A 48 9.90 -7.13 -4.45
CA LYS A 48 9.79 -7.14 -5.92
C LYS A 48 8.76 -6.13 -6.40
N GLU A 49 9.07 -5.43 -7.47
CA GLU A 49 8.16 -4.49 -8.12
C GLU A 49 6.89 -5.17 -8.67
N SER A 50 6.98 -6.43 -9.10
CA SER A 50 5.82 -7.21 -9.53
C SER A 50 4.77 -7.36 -8.41
N THR A 51 5.23 -7.66 -7.18
CA THR A 51 4.36 -7.79 -6.00
C THR A 51 3.65 -6.47 -5.69
N THR A 52 4.37 -5.34 -5.72
CA THR A 52 3.75 -4.02 -5.45
C THR A 52 2.70 -3.66 -6.49
N LYS A 53 2.93 -3.98 -7.77
CA LYS A 53 1.96 -3.76 -8.85
C LYS A 53 0.72 -4.64 -8.71
N GLU A 54 0.87 -5.87 -8.26
CA GLU A 54 -0.26 -6.78 -7.99
C GLU A 54 -1.13 -6.27 -6.84
N ILE A 55 -0.51 -5.75 -5.76
CA ILE A 55 -1.24 -5.16 -4.64
C ILE A 55 -2.00 -3.92 -5.10
N LEU A 56 -1.36 -3.02 -5.87
CA LEU A 56 -2.02 -1.84 -6.44
C LEU A 56 -3.20 -2.23 -7.34
N LYS A 57 -3.03 -3.26 -8.17
CA LYS A 57 -4.10 -3.78 -9.03
C LYS A 57 -5.29 -4.28 -8.19
N LYS A 58 -5.04 -5.01 -7.10
CA LYS A 58 -6.09 -5.46 -6.17
C LYS A 58 -6.82 -4.27 -5.53
N CYS A 59 -6.10 -3.25 -5.07
CA CYS A 59 -6.71 -2.02 -4.58
C CYS A 59 -7.61 -1.37 -5.63
N MET A 60 -7.16 -1.31 -6.88
CA MET A 60 -7.94 -0.74 -7.98
C MET A 60 -9.19 -1.56 -8.32
N GLU A 61 -9.10 -2.89 -8.28
CA GLU A 61 -10.26 -3.78 -8.49
C GLU A 61 -11.32 -3.58 -7.40
N MET A 62 -10.89 -3.47 -6.14
CA MET A 62 -11.79 -3.14 -5.03
C MET A 62 -12.42 -1.76 -5.19
N PHE A 63 -11.62 -0.75 -5.55
CA PHE A 63 -12.09 0.61 -5.80
C PHE A 63 -13.14 0.65 -6.92
N LYS A 64 -12.92 -0.08 -8.02
CA LYS A 64 -13.90 -0.22 -9.12
C LYS A 64 -15.20 -0.88 -8.67
N GLY A 65 -15.16 -1.82 -7.73
CA GLY A 65 -16.32 -2.51 -7.18
C GLY A 65 -17.21 -1.65 -6.25
N LEU A 66 -16.73 -0.48 -5.80
CA LEU A 66 -17.50 0.38 -4.91
C LEU A 66 -18.71 1.00 -5.62
N PRO A 67 -19.79 1.34 -4.88
CA PRO A 67 -20.89 2.14 -5.39
C PRO A 67 -20.42 3.49 -5.92
N TYR A 68 -21.04 3.98 -7.00
CA TYR A 68 -20.65 5.23 -7.66
C TYR A 68 -20.57 6.43 -6.70
N PHE A 69 -21.51 6.55 -5.78
CA PHE A 69 -21.60 7.67 -4.82
C PHE A 69 -20.48 7.66 -3.76
N LEU A 70 -19.73 6.57 -3.63
CA LEU A 70 -18.57 6.47 -2.73
C LEU A 70 -17.24 6.70 -3.45
N LYS A 71 -17.23 6.71 -4.78
CA LYS A 71 -15.97 6.83 -5.55
C LYS A 71 -15.60 8.29 -5.76
N PRO A 72 -14.46 8.77 -5.26
CA PRO A 72 -13.86 9.98 -5.81
C PRO A 72 -13.47 9.71 -7.27
N GLY A 73 -13.46 10.75 -8.10
CA GLY A 73 -12.96 10.66 -9.47
C GLY A 73 -11.49 10.22 -9.50
N ILE A 74 -11.08 9.62 -10.61
CA ILE A 74 -9.70 9.19 -10.83
C ILE A 74 -9.04 10.19 -11.78
N GLU A 75 -7.99 10.87 -11.32
CA GLU A 75 -7.19 11.77 -12.14
C GLU A 75 -6.12 11.00 -12.93
N GLU A 76 -5.49 10.01 -12.29
CA GLU A 76 -4.43 9.21 -12.89
C GLU A 76 -4.53 7.75 -12.45
N TYR A 77 -4.40 6.84 -13.41
CA TYR A 77 -4.19 5.44 -13.15
C TYR A 77 -3.12 4.86 -14.07
N SER A 78 -2.05 4.40 -13.48
CA SER A 78 -0.95 3.72 -14.17
C SER A 78 -0.66 2.36 -13.51
N LYS A 79 0.36 1.67 -13.98
CA LYS A 79 0.81 0.39 -13.37
C LYS A 79 1.39 0.57 -11.95
N THR A 80 1.77 1.80 -11.60
CA THR A 80 2.49 2.10 -10.36
C THR A 80 1.83 3.22 -9.54
N THR A 81 0.81 3.89 -10.08
CA THR A 81 0.21 5.06 -9.43
C THR A 81 -1.31 5.08 -9.63
N LEU A 82 -2.02 5.37 -8.57
CA LEU A 82 -3.43 5.76 -8.57
C LEU A 82 -3.53 7.12 -7.90
N ARG A 83 -4.11 8.11 -8.58
CA ARG A 83 -4.41 9.44 -8.03
C ARG A 83 -5.90 9.73 -8.16
N THR A 84 -6.47 10.29 -7.12
CA THR A 84 -7.90 10.61 -7.03
C THR A 84 -8.13 12.13 -6.93
N GLU A 85 -9.29 12.61 -7.38
CA GLU A 85 -9.65 14.04 -7.42
C GLU A 85 -9.67 14.72 -6.05
N ASN A 86 -9.76 13.96 -4.96
CA ASN A 86 -9.63 14.49 -3.60
C ASN A 86 -8.17 14.72 -3.15
N GLY A 87 -7.22 14.70 -4.09
CA GLY A 87 -5.80 14.92 -3.85
C GLY A 87 -5.04 13.73 -3.26
N CYS A 88 -5.70 12.57 -3.08
CA CYS A 88 -5.02 11.39 -2.58
C CYS A 88 -4.25 10.66 -3.68
N SER A 89 -3.12 10.07 -3.31
CA SER A 89 -2.32 9.22 -4.20
C SER A 89 -1.95 7.90 -3.52
N LEU A 90 -1.91 6.84 -4.31
CA LEU A 90 -1.40 5.53 -3.92
C LEU A 90 -0.32 5.11 -4.91
N ARG A 91 0.91 4.91 -4.44
CA ARG A 91 2.07 4.57 -5.27
C ARG A 91 2.60 3.20 -4.89
N ALA A 92 2.96 2.42 -5.91
CA ALA A 92 3.57 1.11 -5.79
C ALA A 92 5.01 1.17 -6.29
N VAL A 93 5.97 0.95 -5.40
CA VAL A 93 7.41 1.03 -5.70
C VAL A 93 8.14 -0.17 -5.13
N ALA A 94 9.23 -0.59 -5.79
CA ALA A 94 10.13 -1.59 -5.19
C ALA A 94 10.91 -0.97 -4.03
N THR A 95 11.26 -1.78 -3.03
CA THR A 95 12.09 -1.32 -1.92
C THR A 95 13.54 -1.13 -2.39
N THR A 96 13.89 0.11 -2.71
CA THR A 96 15.24 0.54 -3.05
C THR A 96 15.63 1.73 -2.17
N GLY A 97 16.93 2.01 -2.02
CA GLY A 97 17.41 3.10 -1.17
C GLY A 97 16.79 4.47 -1.48
N ASP A 98 16.44 4.73 -2.74
CA ASP A 98 15.96 6.03 -3.22
C ASP A 98 14.43 6.08 -3.49
N SER A 99 13.70 5.00 -3.18
CA SER A 99 12.29 4.87 -3.62
C SER A 99 11.30 5.83 -2.96
N ALA A 100 11.68 6.48 -1.88
CA ALA A 100 10.82 7.39 -1.10
C ALA A 100 11.23 8.86 -1.15
N THR A 101 12.18 9.23 -2.00
CA THR A 101 12.67 10.61 -2.06
C THR A 101 11.64 11.56 -2.69
N GLY A 102 11.33 12.63 -1.98
CA GLY A 102 10.62 13.80 -2.51
C GLY A 102 9.15 13.93 -2.15
N ASP A 103 8.46 12.90 -1.66
CA ASP A 103 7.05 12.98 -1.31
C ASP A 103 6.84 12.78 0.20
N SER A 104 5.91 13.54 0.77
CA SER A 104 5.42 13.29 2.13
C SER A 104 4.54 12.04 2.12
N ILE A 105 4.91 11.00 2.90
CA ILE A 105 4.16 9.74 2.95
C ILE A 105 3.33 9.71 4.23
N ASN A 106 2.01 9.56 4.08
CA ASN A 106 1.07 9.45 5.20
C ASN A 106 0.93 8.01 5.70
N ILE A 107 0.89 7.05 4.78
CA ILE A 107 0.81 5.63 5.12
C ILE A 107 1.77 4.85 4.23
N LEU A 108 2.56 3.99 4.86
CA LEU A 108 3.47 3.08 4.21
C LEU A 108 3.09 1.62 4.50
N LEU A 109 2.91 0.83 3.45
CA LEU A 109 2.86 -0.62 3.51
C LEU A 109 4.19 -1.19 3.04
N ILE A 110 4.81 -2.02 3.87
CA ILE A 110 5.96 -2.83 3.47
C ILE A 110 5.49 -4.28 3.47
N ASP A 111 5.30 -4.86 2.29
CA ASP A 111 4.95 -6.27 2.15
C ASP A 111 6.22 -7.13 2.00
N GLU A 112 6.17 -8.35 2.45
CA GLU A 112 7.30 -9.30 2.41
C GLU A 112 8.61 -8.74 3.01
N CYS A 113 8.52 -7.92 4.06
CA CYS A 113 9.68 -7.26 4.68
C CYS A 113 10.82 -8.22 5.05
N ALA A 114 10.49 -9.45 5.44
CA ALA A 114 11.46 -10.49 5.79
C ALA A 114 12.36 -10.94 4.62
N LEU A 115 11.94 -10.72 3.38
CA LEU A 115 12.68 -11.06 2.17
C LEU A 115 13.63 -9.96 1.70
N ILE A 116 13.53 -8.77 2.29
CA ILE A 116 14.38 -7.63 1.95
C ILE A 116 15.70 -7.74 2.72
N SER A 117 16.83 -7.57 2.03
CA SER A 117 18.13 -7.62 2.69
C SER A 117 18.29 -6.51 3.73
N GLN A 118 18.99 -6.79 4.83
CA GLN A 118 19.15 -5.83 5.94
C GLN A 118 19.80 -4.50 5.52
N ASN A 119 20.66 -4.51 4.53
CA ASN A 119 21.32 -3.29 4.06
C ASN A 119 20.31 -2.41 3.30
N VAL A 120 19.53 -2.99 2.39
CA VAL A 120 18.51 -2.29 1.61
C VAL A 120 17.43 -1.71 2.53
N ILE A 121 16.97 -2.48 3.52
CA ILE A 121 15.93 -2.00 4.44
C ILE A 121 16.44 -0.83 5.32
N LYS A 122 17.73 -0.82 5.70
CA LYS A 122 18.32 0.29 6.45
C LYS A 122 18.40 1.56 5.61
N GLU A 123 18.87 1.47 4.37
CA GLU A 123 18.93 2.60 3.43
C GLU A 123 17.54 3.13 3.12
N PHE A 124 16.59 2.22 2.88
CA PHE A 124 15.20 2.56 2.67
C PHE A 124 14.60 3.32 3.87
N TRP A 125 14.80 2.85 5.10
CA TRP A 125 14.33 3.55 6.30
C TRP A 125 14.99 4.92 6.48
N ALA A 126 16.26 5.06 6.16
CA ALA A 126 16.94 6.34 6.21
C ALA A 126 16.33 7.38 5.24
N SER A 127 15.84 6.93 4.08
CA SER A 127 15.18 7.78 3.09
C SER A 127 13.70 8.07 3.41
N VAL A 128 12.97 7.09 3.96
CA VAL A 128 11.53 7.19 4.26
C VAL A 128 11.23 7.92 5.56
N TYR A 129 12.01 7.67 6.61
CA TYR A 129 11.72 8.21 7.94
C TYR A 129 11.56 9.74 7.96
N PRO A 130 12.42 10.54 7.29
CA PRO A 130 12.23 11.99 7.22
C PRO A 130 10.93 12.41 6.53
N THR A 131 10.47 11.63 5.53
CA THR A 131 9.24 11.94 4.77
C THR A 131 7.97 11.62 5.55
N MET A 132 8.04 10.71 6.53
CA MET A 132 6.93 10.34 7.41
C MET A 132 6.85 11.19 8.67
N SER A 133 7.94 11.81 9.11
CA SER A 133 8.01 12.56 10.39
C SER A 133 7.39 13.96 10.31
N ASN A 134 7.02 14.45 9.15
CA ASN A 134 6.40 15.77 8.95
C ASN A 134 4.91 15.80 9.27
N PHE A 135 4.42 14.90 10.15
CA PHE A 135 3.08 14.95 10.67
C PHE A 135 3.01 15.92 11.88
N GLN A 136 2.58 17.12 11.60
CA GLN A 136 1.94 18.00 12.58
C GLN A 136 0.49 18.22 12.19
#